data_fe2a9bf391938b30994953c6c77d3ad9
#
_entry.id   fe2a9bf391938b30994953c6c77d3ad9
#
_cell.length_a   1.000
_cell.length_b   1.000
_cell.length_c   1.000
_cell.angle_alpha   90.00
_cell.angle_beta   90.00
_cell.angle_gamma   90.00
#
_symmetry.space_group_name_H-M   'P 1'
#
loop_
_entity.id
_entity.type
_entity.pdbx_description
1 polymer ?
#
loop_
_entity_poly.entity_id
_entity_poly.type
_entity_poly.pdbx_seq_one_letter_code
_entity_poly.pdbx_strand_id
1 'polypeptide(L)'
;MTKAKRTVVCIEDEPEMVDLIKLILGRRGFELTGAMGGREGLEVVRRVKPDLVLLDLMMPDIDGWEVYQQMKADEELKHIPVIVVTAKAQSIDKVLGLHIAKVDDYVTKPFGPQELLQSVEKVLGKAA
;
A
#
# COMPACT_ATOMS: atom_id res chain seq x y z
N MET A 1 -27.99 -0.08 -9.59
CA MET A 1 -26.93 0.89 -9.41
C MET A 1 -25.58 0.21 -9.26
N THR A 2 -24.63 0.66 -10.03
CA THR A 2 -23.31 0.06 -10.02
C THR A 2 -22.46 0.67 -8.93
N LYS A 3 -21.87 -0.17 -8.11
CA LYS A 3 -20.98 0.27 -7.07
C LYS A 3 -19.61 0.60 -7.66
N ALA A 4 -19.07 1.74 -7.32
CA ALA A 4 -17.75 2.09 -7.78
C ALA A 4 -16.72 1.10 -7.23
N LYS A 5 -15.69 0.80 -8.04
CA LYS A 5 -14.62 -0.06 -7.59
C LYS A 5 -13.82 0.64 -6.50
N ARG A 6 -13.34 -0.14 -5.57
CA ARG A 6 -12.43 0.38 -4.56
C ARG A 6 -11.07 0.62 -5.21
N THR A 7 -10.46 1.74 -4.86
CA THR A 7 -9.21 2.16 -5.45
C THR A 7 -8.05 1.92 -4.50
N VAL A 8 -6.94 1.46 -5.06
CA VAL A 8 -5.72 1.17 -4.31
C VAL A 8 -4.56 1.85 -5.02
N VAL A 9 -3.73 2.55 -4.29
CA VAL A 9 -2.48 3.08 -4.82
C VAL A 9 -1.35 2.20 -4.29
N CYS A 10 -0.50 1.72 -5.20
CA CYS A 10 0.67 0.92 -4.85
C CYS A 10 1.92 1.76 -5.07
N ILE A 11 2.62 2.08 -3.99
CA ILE A 11 3.85 2.85 -4.05
C ILE A 11 5.03 1.89 -3.97
N GLU A 12 5.71 1.72 -5.08
CA GLU A 12 6.70 0.67 -5.27
C GLU A 12 7.64 1.09 -6.39
N ASP A 13 8.93 0.83 -6.25
CA ASP A 13 9.89 1.23 -7.30
C ASP A 13 10.23 0.12 -8.30
N GLU A 14 9.65 -1.06 -8.15
CA GLU A 14 9.86 -2.17 -9.09
C GLU A 14 8.63 -2.34 -9.98
N PRO A 15 8.74 -2.05 -11.29
CA PRO A 15 7.58 -2.14 -12.18
C PRO A 15 6.93 -3.52 -12.21
N GLU A 16 7.75 -4.58 -12.17
CA GLU A 16 7.22 -5.93 -12.22
C GLU A 16 6.36 -6.24 -10.99
N MET A 17 6.74 -5.69 -9.84
CA MET A 17 5.96 -5.88 -8.62
C MET A 17 4.62 -5.14 -8.71
N VAL A 18 4.64 -3.92 -9.26
CA VAL A 18 3.41 -3.17 -9.48
C VAL A 18 2.47 -3.96 -10.41
N ASP A 19 3.03 -4.51 -11.50
CA ASP A 19 2.24 -5.29 -12.45
C ASP A 19 1.62 -6.52 -11.81
N LEU A 20 2.40 -7.21 -10.98
CA LEU A 20 1.90 -8.39 -10.28
C LEU A 20 0.76 -8.03 -9.32
N ILE A 21 0.95 -7.01 -8.54
CA ILE A 21 -0.07 -6.57 -7.57
C ILE A 21 -1.33 -6.14 -8.31
N LYS A 22 -1.15 -5.43 -9.41
CA LYS A 22 -2.27 -4.99 -10.25
C LYS A 22 -3.07 -6.17 -10.77
N LEU A 23 -2.39 -7.21 -11.21
CA LEU A 23 -3.06 -8.42 -11.69
C LEU A 23 -3.83 -9.10 -10.57
N ILE A 24 -3.21 -9.27 -9.42
CA ILE A 24 -3.82 -9.96 -8.29
C ILE A 24 -5.08 -9.22 -7.84
N LEU A 25 -4.97 -7.93 -7.60
CA LEU A 25 -6.08 -7.14 -7.06
C LEU A 25 -7.15 -6.88 -8.11
N GLY A 26 -6.74 -6.73 -9.37
CA GLY A 26 -7.70 -6.49 -10.46
C GLY A 26 -8.68 -7.63 -10.61
N ARG A 27 -8.24 -8.86 -10.36
CA ARG A 27 -9.11 -10.02 -10.46
C ARG A 27 -10.20 -10.05 -9.38
N ARG A 28 -9.98 -9.30 -8.31
CA ARG A 28 -10.96 -9.22 -7.23
C ARG A 28 -11.74 -7.92 -7.25
N GLY A 29 -11.67 -7.18 -8.36
CA GLY A 29 -12.49 -6.00 -8.55
C GLY A 29 -11.91 -4.71 -7.98
N PHE A 30 -10.65 -4.72 -7.55
CA PHE A 30 -10.00 -3.49 -7.12
C PHE A 30 -9.38 -2.78 -8.31
N GLU A 31 -9.35 -1.46 -8.27
CA GLU A 31 -8.72 -0.65 -9.31
C GLU A 31 -7.40 -0.13 -8.74
N LEU A 32 -6.29 -0.52 -9.35
CA LEU A 32 -4.97 -0.19 -8.82
C LEU A 32 -4.25 0.83 -9.68
N THR A 33 -3.71 1.84 -9.04
CA THR A 33 -2.82 2.82 -9.65
C THR A 33 -1.44 2.64 -9.05
N GLY A 34 -0.43 2.46 -9.89
CA GLY A 34 0.94 2.33 -9.42
C GLY A 34 1.64 3.68 -9.37
N ALA A 35 2.58 3.83 -8.47
CA ALA A 35 3.44 4.99 -8.39
C ALA A 35 4.85 4.50 -8.16
N MET A 36 5.80 5.05 -8.92
CA MET A 36 7.18 4.58 -8.92
C MET A 36 8.03 5.43 -7.99
N GLY A 37 7.98 5.09 -6.70
CA GLY A 37 8.77 5.80 -5.72
C GLY A 37 7.92 6.66 -4.80
N GLY A 38 8.54 7.11 -3.71
CA GLY A 38 7.81 7.80 -2.65
C GLY A 38 7.28 9.17 -3.03
N ARG A 39 8.04 9.93 -3.79
CA ARG A 39 7.60 11.27 -4.17
C ARG A 39 6.41 11.23 -5.11
N GLU A 40 6.51 10.39 -6.13
CA GLU A 40 5.40 10.19 -7.06
C GLU A 40 4.22 9.59 -6.30
N GLY A 41 4.50 8.70 -5.35
CA GLY A 41 3.48 8.08 -4.55
C GLY A 41 2.64 9.07 -3.78
N LEU A 42 3.29 10.04 -3.13
CA LEU A 42 2.56 11.08 -2.40
C LEU A 42 1.69 11.92 -3.33
N GLU A 43 2.21 12.27 -4.51
CA GLU A 43 1.44 13.00 -5.50
C GLU A 43 0.20 12.23 -5.94
N VAL A 44 0.40 10.94 -6.24
CA VAL A 44 -0.69 10.10 -6.72
C VAL A 44 -1.75 9.93 -5.64
N VAL A 45 -1.33 9.70 -4.40
CA VAL A 45 -2.27 9.56 -3.29
C VAL A 45 -3.10 10.83 -3.10
N ARG A 46 -2.47 11.97 -3.19
CA ARG A 46 -3.18 13.25 -3.06
C ARG A 46 -4.20 13.46 -4.18
N ARG A 47 -3.84 13.04 -5.39
CA ARG A 47 -4.71 13.20 -6.55
C ARG A 47 -5.85 12.19 -6.56
N VAL A 48 -5.54 10.92 -6.29
CA VAL A 48 -6.50 9.83 -6.39
C VAL A 48 -7.37 9.70 -5.15
N LYS A 49 -6.80 9.96 -3.99
CA LYS A 49 -7.44 9.74 -2.69
C LYS A 49 -8.02 8.33 -2.62
N PRO A 50 -7.13 7.32 -2.64
CA PRO A 50 -7.57 5.93 -2.72
C PRO A 50 -8.20 5.44 -1.42
N ASP A 51 -8.81 4.27 -1.51
CA ASP A 51 -9.34 3.59 -0.32
C ASP A 51 -8.25 2.91 0.48
N LEU A 52 -7.10 2.64 -0.15
CA LEU A 52 -5.99 1.92 0.48
C LEU A 52 -4.68 2.26 -0.21
N VAL A 53 -3.60 2.32 0.56
CA VAL A 53 -2.26 2.47 0.01
C VAL A 53 -1.45 1.22 0.37
N LEU A 54 -0.82 0.62 -0.64
CA LEU A 54 0.20 -0.41 -0.45
C LEU A 54 1.54 0.30 -0.57
N LEU A 55 2.38 0.18 0.43
CA LEU A 55 3.58 0.99 0.55
C LEU A 55 4.81 0.14 0.77
N ASP A 56 5.76 0.21 -0.16
CA ASP A 56 7.06 -0.40 0.03
C ASP A 56 7.93 0.52 0.88
N LEU A 57 8.62 -0.04 1.84
CA LEU A 57 9.48 0.74 2.72
C LEU A 57 10.85 1.03 2.12
N MET A 58 11.30 0.16 1.21
CA MET A 58 12.67 0.22 0.69
C MET A 58 12.69 0.82 -0.71
N MET A 59 12.73 2.13 -0.78
CA MET A 59 12.76 2.84 -2.06
C MET A 59 13.95 3.80 -2.09
N PRO A 60 14.52 4.03 -3.29
CA PRO A 60 15.75 4.84 -3.37
C PRO A 60 15.56 6.34 -3.22
N ASP A 61 14.37 6.88 -3.52
CA ASP A 61 14.20 8.34 -3.47
C ASP A 61 13.88 8.84 -2.08
N ILE A 62 12.81 8.36 -1.46
CA ILE A 62 12.54 8.63 -0.06
C ILE A 62 12.09 7.37 0.63
N ASP A 63 12.40 7.30 1.91
CA ASP A 63 12.05 6.16 2.75
C ASP A 63 10.52 6.03 2.83
N GLY A 64 10.04 4.80 2.76
CA GLY A 64 8.60 4.56 2.87
C GLY A 64 8.00 5.07 4.18
N TRP A 65 8.77 5.05 5.27
CA TRP A 65 8.28 5.60 6.53
C TRP A 65 8.07 7.10 6.44
N GLU A 66 8.89 7.79 5.68
CA GLU A 66 8.71 9.21 5.42
C GLU A 66 7.37 9.44 4.70
N VAL A 67 7.08 8.61 3.69
CA VAL A 67 5.81 8.68 2.98
C VAL A 67 4.65 8.47 3.96
N TYR A 68 4.76 7.46 4.80
CA TYR A 68 3.73 7.15 5.80
C TYR A 68 3.51 8.34 6.74
N GLN A 69 4.60 8.92 7.24
CA GLN A 69 4.52 10.05 8.15
C GLN A 69 3.85 11.26 7.50
N GLN A 70 4.20 11.53 6.25
CA GLN A 70 3.58 12.65 5.54
C GLN A 70 2.10 12.43 5.31
N MET A 71 1.70 11.18 5.02
CA MET A 71 0.27 10.87 4.89
C MET A 71 -0.47 11.09 6.21
N LYS A 72 0.12 10.64 7.31
CA LYS A 72 -0.54 10.76 8.61
C LYS A 72 -0.57 12.19 9.13
N ALA A 73 0.31 13.05 8.64
CA ALA A 73 0.31 14.46 8.99
C ALA A 73 -0.66 15.29 8.15
N ASP A 74 -1.17 14.72 7.07
CA ASP A 74 -2.05 15.43 6.14
C ASP A 74 -3.51 15.14 6.52
N GLU A 75 -4.28 16.19 6.80
CA GLU A 75 -5.67 16.03 7.23
C GLU A 75 -6.53 15.31 6.21
N GLU A 76 -6.21 15.43 4.94
CA GLU A 76 -7.00 14.78 3.88
C GLU A 76 -6.60 13.33 3.66
N LEU A 77 -5.41 12.93 4.10
CA LEU A 77 -4.87 11.60 3.81
C LEU A 77 -4.75 10.71 5.04
N LYS A 78 -4.77 11.29 6.23
CA LYS A 78 -4.43 10.53 7.44
C LYS A 78 -5.40 9.38 7.73
N HIS A 79 -6.60 9.42 7.20
CA HIS A 79 -7.59 8.37 7.41
C HIS A 79 -7.44 7.19 6.44
N ILE A 80 -6.61 7.34 5.40
CA ILE A 80 -6.44 6.29 4.40
C ILE A 80 -5.61 5.16 5.00
N PRO A 81 -6.10 3.93 5.01
CA PRO A 81 -5.33 2.81 5.56
C PRO A 81 -4.11 2.49 4.72
N VAL A 82 -3.06 2.00 5.38
CA VAL A 82 -1.79 1.69 4.74
C VAL A 82 -1.40 0.26 5.10
N ILE A 83 -1.10 -0.53 4.07
CA ILE A 83 -0.50 -1.85 4.24
C ILE A 83 0.94 -1.74 3.76
N VAL A 84 1.88 -2.08 4.62
CA VAL A 84 3.29 -2.07 4.27
C VAL A 84 3.63 -3.36 3.54
N VAL A 85 4.30 -3.24 2.38
CA VAL A 85 4.74 -4.40 1.59
C VAL A 85 6.25 -4.26 1.44
N THR A 86 7.02 -5.12 2.11
CA THR A 86 8.47 -4.94 2.12
C THR A 86 9.22 -6.26 2.13
N ALA A 87 10.49 -6.22 1.71
CA ALA A 87 11.25 -7.40 1.37
C ALA A 87 11.75 -8.22 2.55
N LYS A 88 12.03 -7.61 3.69
CA LYS A 88 12.74 -8.34 4.73
C LYS A 88 12.10 -8.23 6.08
N ALA A 89 11.80 -9.39 6.64
CA ALA A 89 11.22 -9.47 7.98
C ALA A 89 12.08 -8.78 9.05
N GLN A 90 13.40 -8.88 8.94
CA GLN A 90 14.28 -8.24 9.90
C GLN A 90 14.13 -6.72 9.94
N SER A 91 14.03 -6.13 8.76
CA SER A 91 13.82 -4.67 8.67
C SER A 91 12.47 -4.30 9.24
N ILE A 92 11.46 -5.12 8.96
CA ILE A 92 10.12 -4.90 9.50
C ILE A 92 10.14 -4.98 11.01
N ASP A 93 10.72 -6.03 11.57
CA ASP A 93 10.73 -6.22 13.02
C ASP A 93 11.34 -5.02 13.74
N LYS A 94 12.45 -4.55 13.21
CA LYS A 94 13.15 -3.43 13.83
C LYS A 94 12.34 -2.14 13.77
N VAL A 95 11.74 -1.88 12.63
CA VAL A 95 11.00 -0.64 12.42
C VAL A 95 9.60 -0.73 13.01
N LEU A 96 8.95 -1.88 12.90
CA LEU A 96 7.63 -2.08 13.48
C LEU A 96 7.66 -2.04 15.00
N GLY A 97 8.79 -2.37 15.62
CA GLY A 97 8.94 -2.16 17.05
C GLY A 97 8.65 -0.74 17.46
N LEU A 98 8.84 0.20 16.53
CA LEU A 98 8.60 1.62 16.78
C LEU A 98 7.25 2.09 16.25
N HIS A 99 6.68 1.41 15.25
CA HIS A 99 5.51 1.92 14.54
C HIS A 99 4.36 0.92 14.39
N ILE A 100 4.50 -0.24 14.99
CA ILE A 100 3.59 -1.36 14.73
C ILE A 100 2.11 -1.03 14.91
N ALA A 101 1.80 -0.17 15.85
CA ALA A 101 0.42 0.17 16.15
C ALA A 101 -0.19 1.13 15.13
N LYS A 102 0.61 1.65 14.22
CA LYS A 102 0.17 2.73 13.34
C LYS A 102 -0.16 2.29 11.93
N VAL A 103 0.42 1.19 11.46
CA VAL A 103 0.06 0.67 10.14
C VAL A 103 -1.07 -0.33 10.29
N ASP A 104 -1.86 -0.47 9.25
CA ASP A 104 -3.05 -1.33 9.31
C ASP A 104 -2.71 -2.80 9.14
N ASP A 105 -1.70 -3.10 8.35
CA ASP A 105 -1.20 -4.46 8.21
C ASP A 105 0.14 -4.42 7.48
N TYR A 106 0.80 -5.55 7.37
CA TYR A 106 2.01 -5.65 6.57
C TYR A 106 2.11 -7.01 5.89
N VAL A 107 2.80 -7.02 4.74
CA VAL A 107 3.01 -8.23 3.95
C VAL A 107 4.48 -8.27 3.58
N THR A 108 5.13 -9.41 3.80
CA THR A 108 6.54 -9.55 3.47
C THR A 108 6.72 -10.18 2.10
N LYS A 109 7.70 -9.68 1.36
CA LYS A 109 8.08 -10.26 0.07
C LYS A 109 9.07 -11.40 0.32
N PRO A 110 9.00 -12.48 -0.43
CA PRO A 110 7.99 -12.76 -1.45
C PRO A 110 6.67 -13.18 -0.79
N PHE A 111 5.57 -12.84 -1.43
CA PHE A 111 4.25 -13.21 -0.94
C PHE A 111 3.49 -13.94 -2.04
N GLY A 112 2.54 -14.78 -1.64
CA GLY A 112 1.63 -15.38 -2.58
C GLY A 112 0.41 -14.48 -2.80
N PRO A 113 -0.33 -14.72 -3.89
CA PRO A 113 -1.54 -13.90 -4.15
C PRO A 113 -2.53 -13.92 -3.00
N GLN A 114 -2.69 -15.06 -2.34
CA GLN A 114 -3.65 -15.16 -1.25
C GLN A 114 -3.24 -14.35 -0.03
N GLU A 115 -1.95 -14.30 0.27
CA GLU A 115 -1.47 -13.50 1.39
C GLU A 115 -1.78 -12.02 1.19
N LEU A 116 -1.54 -11.52 -0.03
CA LEU A 116 -1.82 -10.14 -0.35
C LEU A 116 -3.33 -9.88 -0.29
N LEU A 117 -4.12 -10.74 -0.88
CA LEU A 117 -5.57 -10.58 -0.89
C LEU A 117 -6.15 -10.62 0.52
N GLN A 118 -5.66 -11.53 1.35
CA GLN A 118 -6.13 -11.61 2.74
C GLN A 118 -5.87 -10.31 3.49
N SER A 119 -4.69 -9.74 3.30
CA SER A 119 -4.36 -8.47 3.96
C SER A 119 -5.27 -7.35 3.49
N VAL A 120 -5.45 -7.24 2.18
CA VAL A 120 -6.30 -6.18 1.61
C VAL A 120 -7.74 -6.34 2.09
N GLU A 121 -8.26 -7.56 2.04
CA GLU A 121 -9.64 -7.81 2.45
C GLU A 121 -9.84 -7.63 3.95
N LYS A 122 -8.82 -7.94 4.73
CA LYS A 122 -8.87 -7.73 6.17
C LYS A 122 -9.00 -6.24 6.50
N VAL A 123 -8.29 -5.41 5.77
CA VAL A 123 -8.29 -3.96 6.02
C VAL A 123 -9.52 -3.27 5.43
N LEU A 124 -9.93 -3.65 4.21
CA LEU A 124 -11.02 -3.00 3.50
C LEU A 124 -12.35 -3.76 3.53
N GLY A 125 -12.30 -5.02 3.91
CA GLY A 125 -13.42 -5.90 3.66
C GLY A 125 -13.36 -6.39 2.22
N LYS A 126 -14.20 -7.37 1.89
CA LYS A 126 -14.18 -7.96 0.56
C LYS A 126 -14.74 -6.98 -0.47
N ALA A 127 -14.14 -6.98 -1.65
CA ALA A 127 -14.68 -6.22 -2.77
C ALA A 127 -16.02 -6.84 -3.15
N ALA A 128 -17.02 -6.04 -3.30
CA ALA A 128 -18.37 -6.54 -3.54
C ALA A 128 -18.52 -7.17 -4.91
#